data_0d54b0326d9d3170e79d3ef635addb9a
#
_entry.id   0d54b0326d9d3170e79d3ef635addb9a
#
_cell.length_a   1.000
_cell.length_b   1.000
_cell.length_c   1.000
_cell.angle_alpha   90.00
_cell.angle_beta   90.00
_cell.angle_gamma   90.00
#
_symmetry.space_group_name_H-M   'P 1'
#
loop_
_entity.id
_entity.type
_entity.pdbx_description
1 polymer ?
#
loop_
_entity_poly.entity_id
_entity_poly.type
_entity_poly.pdbx_seq_one_letter_code
_entity_poly.pdbx_strand_id
1 'polypeptide(L)'
;APARGVLRQRQMCIRDSIKTFLLTAAAIGMLFKRGATISAAEGGCMAEVGTSCSMAAGAFAACMGGSPEVIEQAAETAIEHNLGLTCDPVDGLVQAPCIERNAVGSVKAVVSANLALSSDGVHSVTLDEAIHAARLTARDMHTKYKETSLSGLATTVKIPVAVPDC
;
A
#
# COMPACT_ATOMS: atom_id res chain seq x y z
N ALA A 1 6.72 43.78 2.57
CA ALA A 1 5.95 42.61 2.98
C ALA A 1 5.93 41.49 1.95
N PRO A 2 7.03 40.73 1.72
CA PRO A 2 6.99 39.58 0.79
C PRO A 2 6.43 38.30 1.42
N ALA A 3 6.27 38.24 2.74
CA ALA A 3 5.94 37.00 3.44
C ALA A 3 4.52 36.46 3.18
N ARG A 4 3.52 37.33 3.00
CA ARG A 4 2.11 36.87 2.81
C ARG A 4 1.87 36.20 1.46
N GLY A 5 2.51 36.67 0.39
CA GLY A 5 2.38 36.08 -0.94
C GLY A 5 3.01 34.67 -1.00
N VAL A 6 4.19 34.51 -0.44
CA VAL A 6 4.91 33.24 -0.38
C VAL A 6 4.17 32.20 0.49
N LEU A 7 3.64 32.61 1.63
CA LEU A 7 2.84 31.73 2.50
C LEU A 7 1.54 31.27 1.82
N ARG A 8 0.85 32.16 1.12
CA ARG A 8 -0.37 31.82 0.37
C ARG A 8 -0.08 30.89 -0.79
N GLN A 9 1.03 31.07 -1.50
CA GLN A 9 1.47 30.22 -2.58
C GLN A 9 1.86 28.82 -2.05
N ARG A 10 2.60 28.73 -0.93
CA ARG A 10 2.91 27.45 -0.25
C ARG A 10 1.66 26.72 0.22
N GLN A 11 0.67 27.42 0.78
CA GLN A 11 -0.59 26.81 1.20
C GLN A 11 -1.41 26.29 0.00
N MET A 12 -1.38 26.98 -1.14
CA MET A 12 -2.01 26.47 -2.37
C MET A 12 -1.30 25.23 -2.89
N CYS A 13 0.02 25.22 -2.95
CA CYS A 13 0.81 24.04 -3.37
C CYS A 13 0.54 22.82 -2.46
N ILE A 14 0.53 23.00 -1.13
CA ILE A 14 0.22 21.90 -0.19
C ILE A 14 -1.19 21.37 -0.42
N ARG A 15 -2.19 22.24 -0.57
CA ARG A 15 -3.57 21.83 -0.80
C ARG A 15 -3.74 21.04 -2.10
N ASP A 16 -3.08 21.49 -3.17
CA ASP A 16 -3.14 20.82 -4.47
C ASP A 16 -2.39 19.48 -4.44
N SER A 17 -1.26 19.41 -3.74
CA SER A 17 -0.54 18.14 -3.53
C SER A 17 -1.40 17.14 -2.74
N ILE A 18 -2.12 17.57 -1.71
CA ILE A 18 -3.03 16.70 -0.95
C ILE A 18 -4.14 16.17 -1.86
N LYS A 19 -4.74 17.01 -2.69
CA LYS A 19 -5.77 16.57 -3.64
C LYS A 19 -5.22 15.58 -4.66
N THR A 20 -4.08 15.88 -5.26
CA THR A 20 -3.40 14.98 -6.20
C THR A 20 -3.12 13.64 -5.56
N PHE A 21 -2.54 13.64 -4.35
CA PHE A 21 -2.27 12.42 -3.61
C PHE A 21 -3.53 11.58 -3.40
N LEU A 22 -4.58 12.16 -2.83
CA LEU A 22 -5.81 11.44 -2.48
C LEU A 22 -6.56 10.94 -3.73
N LEU A 23 -6.62 11.74 -4.79
CA LEU A 23 -7.30 11.34 -6.04
C LEU A 23 -6.54 10.23 -6.76
N THR A 24 -5.21 10.31 -6.84
CA THR A 24 -4.39 9.27 -7.46
C THR A 24 -4.45 7.97 -6.63
N ALA A 25 -4.33 8.07 -5.30
CA ALA A 25 -4.49 6.92 -4.43
C ALA A 25 -5.86 6.24 -4.62
N ALA A 26 -6.93 7.03 -4.66
CA ALA A 26 -8.28 6.51 -4.88
C ALA A 26 -8.43 5.84 -6.26
N ALA A 27 -7.86 6.41 -7.32
CA ALA A 27 -7.89 5.83 -8.66
C ALA A 27 -7.22 4.45 -8.67
N ILE A 28 -6.00 4.34 -8.11
CA ILE A 28 -5.28 3.06 -8.00
C ILE A 28 -6.07 2.07 -7.15
N GLY A 29 -6.60 2.48 -5.99
CA GLY A 29 -7.42 1.63 -5.12
C GLY A 29 -8.67 1.08 -5.83
N MET A 30 -9.29 1.86 -6.72
CA MET A 30 -10.41 1.38 -7.55
C MET A 30 -10.00 0.28 -8.53
N LEU A 31 -8.78 0.33 -9.10
CA LEU A 31 -8.25 -0.73 -9.96
C LEU A 31 -8.13 -2.04 -9.17
N PHE A 32 -7.54 -2.00 -7.97
CA PHE A 32 -7.45 -3.17 -7.08
C PHE A 32 -8.81 -3.71 -6.67
N LYS A 33 -9.75 -2.83 -6.30
CA LYS A 33 -11.10 -3.24 -5.92
C LYS A 33 -11.84 -3.97 -7.05
N ARG A 34 -11.59 -3.58 -8.31
CA ARG A 34 -12.20 -4.20 -9.49
C ARG A 34 -11.45 -5.43 -9.98
N GLY A 35 -10.12 -5.39 -9.97
CA GLY A 35 -9.26 -6.42 -10.54
C GLY A 35 -8.88 -7.55 -9.59
N ALA A 36 -8.89 -7.28 -8.28
CA ALA A 36 -8.54 -8.24 -7.23
C ALA A 36 -9.46 -8.11 -6.02
N THR A 37 -8.89 -7.89 -4.84
CA THR A 37 -9.61 -7.57 -3.60
C THR A 37 -8.77 -6.62 -2.76
N ILE A 38 -9.42 -5.86 -1.88
CA ILE A 38 -8.77 -4.97 -0.90
C ILE A 38 -8.99 -5.47 0.54
N SER A 39 -9.58 -6.65 0.70
CA SER A 39 -9.94 -7.23 1.99
C SER A 39 -8.88 -8.20 2.49
N ALA A 40 -8.38 -8.00 3.71
CA ALA A 40 -7.46 -8.93 4.36
C ALA A 40 -8.10 -10.30 4.60
N ALA A 41 -9.40 -10.37 4.81
CA ALA A 41 -10.16 -11.62 4.96
C ALA A 41 -10.20 -12.44 3.66
N GLU A 42 -10.03 -11.80 2.50
CA GLU A 42 -10.02 -12.46 1.19
C GLU A 42 -8.61 -12.72 0.64
N GLY A 43 -7.65 -11.86 0.94
CA GLY A 43 -6.32 -11.90 0.33
C GLY A 43 -5.15 -11.64 1.29
N GLY A 44 -5.37 -11.74 2.60
CA GLY A 44 -4.33 -11.47 3.59
C GLY A 44 -3.89 -10.01 3.63
N CYS A 45 -2.79 -9.73 4.30
CA CYS A 45 -2.20 -8.39 4.32
C CYS A 45 -1.69 -7.93 2.94
N MET A 46 -1.50 -8.85 2.00
CA MET A 46 -1.24 -8.49 0.60
C MET A 46 -2.37 -7.61 0.04
N ALA A 47 -3.62 -7.99 0.26
CA ALA A 47 -4.77 -7.25 -0.24
C ALA A 47 -4.96 -5.91 0.47
N GLU A 48 -4.72 -5.84 1.76
CA GLU A 48 -4.91 -4.62 2.57
C GLU A 48 -3.67 -3.72 2.54
N VAL A 49 -2.57 -4.16 3.16
CA VAL A 49 -1.34 -3.37 3.28
C VAL A 49 -0.65 -3.23 1.92
N GLY A 50 -0.64 -4.30 1.11
CA GLY A 50 -0.05 -4.27 -0.23
C GLY A 50 -0.76 -3.29 -1.15
N THR A 51 -2.09 -3.31 -1.18
CA THR A 51 -2.87 -2.32 -1.95
C THR A 51 -2.66 -0.91 -1.43
N SER A 52 -2.69 -0.69 -0.11
CA SER A 52 -2.45 0.63 0.47
C SER A 52 -1.05 1.16 0.15
N CYS A 53 -0.04 0.29 0.17
CA CYS A 53 1.32 0.61 -0.23
C CYS A 53 1.39 1.03 -1.71
N SER A 54 0.72 0.29 -2.59
CA SER A 54 0.62 0.60 -4.03
C SER A 54 -0.08 1.95 -4.28
N MET A 55 -1.20 2.19 -3.61
CA MET A 55 -1.93 3.46 -3.66
C MET A 55 -1.04 4.64 -3.25
N ALA A 56 -0.31 4.48 -2.15
CA ALA A 56 0.58 5.51 -1.61
C ALA A 56 1.80 5.75 -2.52
N ALA A 57 2.38 4.71 -3.10
CA ALA A 57 3.53 4.81 -3.99
C ALA A 57 3.21 5.59 -5.26
N GLY A 58 2.12 5.22 -5.95
CA GLY A 58 1.68 5.95 -7.14
C GLY A 58 1.25 7.38 -6.84
N ALA A 59 0.56 7.60 -5.72
CA ALA A 59 0.16 8.94 -5.28
C ALA A 59 1.37 9.83 -4.95
N PHE A 60 2.40 9.28 -4.32
CA PHE A 60 3.64 10.01 -4.04
C PHE A 60 4.38 10.34 -5.33
N ALA A 61 4.50 9.39 -6.27
CA ALA A 61 5.09 9.63 -7.59
C ALA A 61 4.36 10.74 -8.36
N ALA A 62 3.02 10.76 -8.32
CA ALA A 62 2.21 11.83 -8.92
C ALA A 62 2.49 13.20 -8.30
N CYS A 63 2.61 13.28 -6.97
CA CYS A 63 2.95 14.54 -6.28
C CYS A 63 4.35 15.04 -6.63
N MET A 64 5.25 14.14 -6.98
CA MET A 64 6.62 14.47 -7.43
C MET A 64 6.71 14.78 -8.93
N GLY A 65 5.58 14.79 -9.65
CA GLY A 65 5.50 15.13 -11.07
C GLY A 65 5.80 13.97 -12.02
N GLY A 66 5.67 12.73 -11.54
CA GLY A 66 5.80 11.53 -12.39
C GLY A 66 4.74 11.49 -13.49
N SER A 67 5.14 10.98 -14.67
CA SER A 67 4.19 10.68 -15.76
C SER A 67 3.22 9.56 -15.36
N PRO A 68 2.11 9.35 -16.09
CA PRO A 68 1.21 8.23 -15.85
C PRO A 68 1.93 6.87 -15.77
N GLU A 69 2.91 6.63 -16.66
CA GLU A 69 3.70 5.40 -16.72
C GLU A 69 4.55 5.23 -15.43
N VAL A 70 5.16 6.31 -14.96
CA VAL A 70 5.94 6.32 -13.72
C VAL A 70 5.03 6.09 -12.50
N ILE A 71 3.81 6.64 -12.51
CA ILE A 71 2.82 6.44 -11.45
C ILE A 71 2.39 4.95 -11.40
N GLU A 72 2.10 4.35 -12.56
CA GLU A 72 1.75 2.93 -12.67
C GLU A 72 2.90 2.04 -12.23
N GLN A 73 4.13 2.33 -12.65
CA GLN A 73 5.33 1.61 -12.24
C GLN A 73 5.56 1.67 -10.72
N ALA A 74 5.39 2.84 -10.10
CA ALA A 74 5.51 2.98 -8.65
C ALA A 74 4.48 2.11 -7.92
N ALA A 75 3.23 2.11 -8.40
CA ALA A 75 2.15 1.33 -7.84
C ALA A 75 2.37 -0.19 -8.03
N GLU A 76 2.84 -0.59 -9.21
CA GLU A 76 3.16 -1.97 -9.55
C GLU A 76 4.28 -2.52 -8.65
N THR A 77 5.44 -1.85 -8.59
CA THR A 77 6.57 -2.25 -7.76
C THR A 77 6.17 -2.40 -6.28
N ALA A 78 5.29 -1.54 -5.79
CA ALA A 78 4.83 -1.60 -4.42
C ALA A 78 3.96 -2.83 -4.14
N ILE A 79 3.06 -3.24 -5.04
CA ILE A 79 2.25 -4.45 -4.84
C ILE A 79 3.07 -5.71 -5.08
N GLU A 80 3.92 -5.75 -6.11
CA GLU A 80 4.83 -6.86 -6.39
C GLU A 80 5.57 -7.28 -5.13
N HIS A 81 6.13 -6.32 -4.41
CA HIS A 81 6.91 -6.55 -3.19
C HIS A 81 6.08 -7.03 -1.99
N ASN A 82 4.77 -7.01 -2.09
CA ASN A 82 3.84 -7.46 -1.06
C ASN A 82 3.05 -8.71 -1.46
N LEU A 83 3.31 -9.32 -2.63
CA LEU A 83 2.65 -10.55 -3.06
C LEU A 83 2.85 -11.67 -2.04
N GLY A 84 1.76 -12.33 -1.67
CA GLY A 84 1.78 -13.45 -0.73
C GLY A 84 1.85 -13.05 0.75
N LEU A 85 1.80 -11.77 1.10
CA LEU A 85 1.82 -11.33 2.49
C LEU A 85 0.55 -11.79 3.22
N THR A 86 0.74 -12.71 4.19
CA THR A 86 -0.34 -13.30 4.98
C THR A 86 -0.87 -12.35 6.03
N CYS A 87 -2.07 -12.61 6.55
CA CYS A 87 -2.65 -11.89 7.67
C CYS A 87 -2.80 -12.83 8.88
N ASP A 88 -2.04 -12.58 9.91
CA ASP A 88 -1.89 -13.42 11.08
C ASP A 88 -1.83 -12.60 12.39
N PRO A 89 -2.90 -11.83 12.70
CA PRO A 89 -2.93 -10.95 13.86
C PRO A 89 -2.85 -11.78 15.16
N VAL A 90 -1.89 -11.42 16.02
CA VAL A 90 -1.70 -12.08 17.32
C VAL A 90 -2.89 -11.77 18.21
N ASP A 91 -3.45 -12.80 18.85
CA ASP A 91 -4.67 -12.73 19.68
C ASP A 91 -5.90 -12.13 18.96
N GLY A 92 -5.90 -12.11 17.63
CA GLY A 92 -6.95 -11.47 16.84
C GLY A 92 -6.94 -9.95 16.87
N LEU A 93 -5.93 -9.34 17.48
CA LEU A 93 -5.80 -7.89 17.61
C LEU A 93 -5.02 -7.30 16.44
N VAL A 94 -5.53 -6.20 15.88
CA VAL A 94 -4.88 -5.47 14.80
C VAL A 94 -3.75 -4.58 15.36
N GLN A 95 -2.80 -5.20 16.05
CA GLN A 95 -1.64 -4.57 16.67
C GLN A 95 -0.35 -5.22 16.15
N ALA A 96 -0.06 -6.45 16.56
CA ALA A 96 1.09 -7.21 16.10
C ALA A 96 0.64 -8.31 15.11
N PRO A 97 1.20 -8.37 13.91
CA PRO A 97 2.23 -7.51 13.32
C PRO A 97 1.67 -6.31 12.50
N CYS A 98 0.39 -5.97 12.64
CA CYS A 98 -0.30 -5.04 11.73
C CYS A 98 0.31 -3.63 11.77
N ILE A 99 0.67 -3.12 12.96
CA ILE A 99 1.29 -1.79 13.10
C ILE A 99 2.62 -1.75 12.36
N GLU A 100 3.49 -2.73 12.58
CA GLU A 100 4.80 -2.80 11.93
C GLU A 100 4.68 -2.96 10.41
N ARG A 101 3.74 -3.79 9.93
CA ARG A 101 3.50 -3.97 8.50
C ARG A 101 3.05 -2.68 7.83
N ASN A 102 2.18 -1.90 8.47
CA ASN A 102 1.78 -0.60 7.95
C ASN A 102 2.93 0.42 7.95
N ALA A 103 3.74 0.45 9.02
CA ALA A 103 4.91 1.31 9.09
C ALA A 103 5.92 0.98 7.98
N VAL A 104 6.26 -0.30 7.80
CA VAL A 104 7.16 -0.76 6.73
C VAL A 104 6.55 -0.54 5.35
N GLY A 105 5.23 -0.73 5.20
CA GLY A 105 4.49 -0.44 3.96
C GLY A 105 4.62 1.02 3.53
N SER A 106 4.57 1.95 4.49
CA SER A 106 4.75 3.39 4.21
C SER A 106 6.16 3.69 3.67
N VAL A 107 7.19 3.06 4.23
CA VAL A 107 8.57 3.21 3.74
C VAL A 107 8.73 2.58 2.36
N LYS A 108 8.17 1.38 2.14
CA LYS A 108 8.16 0.73 0.82
C LYS A 108 7.52 1.61 -0.25
N ALA A 109 6.41 2.28 0.06
CA ALA A 109 5.75 3.19 -0.88
C ALA A 109 6.68 4.31 -1.35
N VAL A 110 7.42 4.93 -0.44
CA VAL A 110 8.41 5.97 -0.77
C VAL A 110 9.55 5.40 -1.62
N VAL A 111 10.05 4.22 -1.28
CA VAL A 111 11.13 3.55 -2.04
C VAL A 111 10.66 3.21 -3.45
N SER A 112 9.47 2.61 -3.60
CA SER A 112 8.89 2.26 -4.91
C SER A 112 8.68 3.49 -5.80
N ALA A 113 8.18 4.58 -5.24
CA ALA A 113 8.02 5.83 -5.96
C ALA A 113 9.37 6.41 -6.42
N ASN A 114 10.39 6.40 -5.56
CA ASN A 114 11.72 6.88 -5.92
C ASN A 114 12.40 6.01 -7.00
N LEU A 115 12.21 4.69 -6.94
CA LEU A 115 12.70 3.79 -8.00
C LEU A 115 12.06 4.14 -9.34
N ALA A 116 10.75 4.28 -9.38
CA ALA A 116 10.02 4.64 -10.60
C ALA A 116 10.41 6.01 -11.13
N LEU A 117 10.53 7.03 -10.26
CA LEU A 117 10.94 8.39 -10.63
C LEU A 117 12.40 8.46 -11.14
N SER A 118 13.22 7.49 -10.78
CA SER A 118 14.63 7.41 -11.22
C SER A 118 14.82 6.54 -12.46
N SER A 119 13.75 5.90 -12.95
CA SER A 119 13.77 5.06 -14.16
C SER A 119 13.50 5.88 -15.42
N ASP A 120 13.68 5.25 -16.57
CA ASP A 120 13.32 5.78 -17.89
C ASP A 120 11.83 5.63 -18.24
N GLY A 121 11.02 5.09 -17.31
CA GLY A 121 9.58 4.84 -17.52
C GLY A 121 9.29 3.54 -18.29
N VAL A 122 10.30 2.77 -18.65
CA VAL A 122 10.14 1.45 -19.27
C VAL A 122 10.17 0.38 -18.19
N HIS A 123 9.07 -0.37 -18.07
CA HIS A 123 8.94 -1.42 -17.06
C HIS A 123 8.42 -2.71 -17.70
N SER A 124 8.92 -3.86 -17.23
CA SER A 124 8.60 -5.16 -17.84
C SER A 124 7.28 -5.74 -17.34
N VAL A 125 6.81 -5.32 -16.16
CA VAL A 125 5.56 -5.78 -15.56
C VAL A 125 4.59 -4.60 -15.50
N THR A 126 3.37 -4.82 -15.95
CA THR A 126 2.31 -3.80 -15.88
C THR A 126 1.57 -3.88 -14.55
N LEU A 127 0.96 -2.77 -14.13
CA LEU A 127 0.11 -2.74 -12.94
C LEU A 127 -1.07 -3.73 -13.06
N ASP A 128 -1.63 -3.90 -14.26
CA ASP A 128 -2.72 -4.85 -14.50
C ASP A 128 -2.27 -6.30 -14.29
N GLU A 129 -1.07 -6.67 -14.74
CA GLU A 129 -0.48 -8.00 -14.53
C GLU A 129 -0.21 -8.24 -13.04
N ALA A 130 0.31 -7.26 -12.32
CA ALA A 130 0.56 -7.34 -10.88
C ALA A 130 -0.76 -7.48 -10.09
N ILE A 131 -1.81 -6.74 -10.45
CA ILE A 131 -3.16 -6.88 -9.86
C ILE A 131 -3.73 -8.27 -10.16
N HIS A 132 -3.53 -8.77 -11.38
CA HIS A 132 -3.97 -10.13 -11.75
C HIS A 132 -3.22 -11.19 -10.93
N ALA A 133 -1.91 -11.07 -10.78
CA ALA A 133 -1.10 -11.94 -9.94
C ALA A 133 -1.56 -11.90 -8.48
N ALA A 134 -1.83 -10.72 -7.93
CA ALA A 134 -2.37 -10.56 -6.58
C ALA A 134 -3.72 -11.27 -6.42
N ARG A 135 -4.61 -11.19 -7.41
CA ARG A 135 -5.89 -11.91 -7.41
C ARG A 135 -5.70 -13.43 -7.38
N LEU A 136 -4.80 -13.97 -8.20
CA LEU A 136 -4.52 -15.41 -8.22
C LEU A 136 -3.89 -15.85 -6.89
N THR A 137 -2.89 -15.14 -6.42
CA THR A 137 -2.25 -15.40 -5.12
C THR A 137 -3.26 -15.38 -3.97
N ALA A 138 -4.20 -14.43 -3.97
CA ALA A 138 -5.27 -14.38 -2.98
C ALA A 138 -6.18 -15.61 -3.02
N ARG A 139 -6.49 -16.13 -4.20
CA ARG A 139 -7.29 -17.37 -4.38
C ARG A 139 -6.55 -18.59 -3.86
N ASP A 140 -5.26 -18.69 -4.13
CA ASP A 140 -4.43 -19.83 -3.76
C ASP A 140 -4.02 -19.80 -2.28
N MET A 141 -4.06 -18.63 -1.65
CA MET A 141 -3.77 -18.47 -0.23
C MET A 141 -4.76 -19.26 0.62
N HIS A 142 -4.26 -20.19 1.43
CA HIS A 142 -5.10 -20.98 2.33
C HIS A 142 -5.82 -20.08 3.35
N THR A 143 -7.06 -20.38 3.66
CA THR A 143 -7.95 -19.59 4.55
C THR A 143 -7.31 -19.26 5.90
N LYS A 144 -6.52 -20.18 6.49
CA LYS A 144 -5.82 -19.95 7.76
C LYS A 144 -4.83 -18.76 7.75
N TYR A 145 -4.43 -18.28 6.56
CA TYR A 145 -3.53 -17.13 6.37
C TYR A 145 -4.27 -15.82 6.06
N LYS A 146 -5.61 -15.84 6.13
CA LYS A 146 -6.49 -14.72 5.76
C LYS A 146 -7.23 -14.16 6.99
N GLU A 147 -6.50 -13.42 7.84
CA GLU A 147 -7.05 -12.72 9.02
C GLU A 147 -7.80 -13.64 10.02
N THR A 148 -7.32 -14.87 10.19
CA THR A 148 -7.99 -15.86 11.04
C THR A 148 -7.31 -16.12 12.37
N SER A 149 -6.11 -15.62 12.59
CA SER A 149 -5.25 -15.93 13.76
C SER A 149 -5.00 -17.44 13.99
N LEU A 150 -5.21 -18.26 12.94
CA LEU A 150 -5.07 -19.72 13.00
C LEU A 150 -3.71 -20.22 12.51
N SER A 151 -2.80 -19.32 12.13
CA SER A 151 -1.46 -19.69 11.64
C SER A 151 -0.47 -18.53 11.78
N GLY A 152 0.76 -18.75 11.32
CA GLY A 152 1.80 -17.73 11.30
C GLY A 152 2.17 -17.24 12.70
N LEU A 153 2.37 -15.94 12.83
CA LEU A 153 2.75 -15.31 14.11
C LEU A 153 1.69 -15.51 15.18
N ALA A 154 0.41 -15.50 14.81
CA ALA A 154 -0.70 -15.67 15.74
C ALA A 154 -0.64 -16.98 16.53
N THR A 155 -0.05 -18.05 15.98
CA THR A 155 0.09 -19.35 16.65
C THR A 155 1.45 -19.56 17.29
N THR A 156 2.46 -18.78 16.90
CA THR A 156 3.84 -18.94 17.38
C THR A 156 4.21 -17.96 18.49
N VAL A 157 3.59 -16.79 18.50
CA VAL A 157 3.81 -15.77 19.53
C VAL A 157 3.02 -16.14 20.79
N LYS A 158 3.70 -16.20 21.93
CA LYS A 158 3.11 -16.54 23.23
C LYS A 158 3.12 -15.36 24.23
N ILE A 159 3.45 -14.18 23.74
CA ILE A 159 3.48 -12.97 24.56
C ILE A 159 2.13 -12.29 24.46
N PRO A 160 1.45 -12.00 25.58
CA PRO A 160 0.21 -11.23 25.55
C PRO A 160 0.46 -9.87 24.90
N VAL A 161 -0.32 -9.53 23.88
CA VAL A 161 -0.30 -8.18 23.31
C VAL A 161 -1.00 -7.25 24.31
N ALA A 162 -0.31 -6.20 24.73
CA ALA A 162 -0.91 -5.22 25.62
C ALA A 162 -2.09 -4.54 24.92
N VAL A 163 -3.28 -4.69 25.47
CA VAL A 163 -4.45 -3.91 25.05
C VAL A 163 -4.32 -2.55 25.74
N PRO A 164 -4.24 -1.42 25.02
CA PRO A 164 -4.28 -0.11 25.64
C PRO A 164 -5.59 0.04 26.40
N ASP A 165 -5.53 0.44 27.65
CA ASP A 165 -6.72 0.86 28.38
C ASP A 165 -7.32 2.08 27.67
N CYS A 166 -8.55 1.96 27.20
CA CYS A 166 -9.31 3.05 26.57
C CYS A 166 -9.88 4.00 27.63
#